data_ddb329f4942be02399ccbe6a9d0debec
#
_entry.id   ddb329f4942be02399ccbe6a9d0debec
#
_cell.length_a   1.000
_cell.length_b   1.000
_cell.length_c   1.000
_cell.angle_alpha   90.00
_cell.angle_beta   90.00
_cell.angle_gamma   90.00
#
_symmetry.space_group_name_H-M   'P 1'
#
loop_
_entity.id
_entity.type
_entity.pdbx_description
1 polymer ?
#
loop_
_entity_poly.entity_id
_entity_poly.type
_entity_poly.pdbx_seq_one_letter_code
_entity_poly.pdbx_strand_id
1 'polypeptide(L)'
;MAKENGKIIRHLAISVCKDEKVCTIIAPAFLDNGTFLANVENNYNAQTIHAHSFETLGYLGQGAGQLATAQAMMQNAIDTLENKERTIILTNTYTYDETLIKENWIIRSNKELTINYTKKDGSYYWIEQMDQTIIQKIKKQDTDAMIAIWR
;
A
#
# COMPACT_ATOMS: atom_id res chain seq x y z
N MET A 1 -15.67 13.21 -6.59
CA MET A 1 -14.24 13.44 -6.27
C MET A 1 -13.27 12.50 -6.99
N ALA A 2 -13.22 11.15 -6.72
CA ALA A 2 -12.26 10.28 -7.44
C ALA A 2 -12.48 10.32 -8.96
N LYS A 3 -13.68 10.00 -9.42
CA LYS A 3 -14.01 10.01 -10.86
C LYS A 3 -13.82 11.36 -11.54
N GLU A 4 -14.15 12.46 -10.87
CA GLU A 4 -13.98 13.84 -11.38
C GLU A 4 -12.51 14.20 -11.58
N ASN A 5 -11.61 13.56 -10.85
CA ASN A 5 -10.15 13.74 -10.96
C ASN A 5 -9.47 12.60 -11.74
N GLY A 6 -10.21 11.76 -12.47
CA GLY A 6 -9.64 10.66 -13.24
C GLY A 6 -8.95 9.58 -12.39
N LYS A 7 -9.35 9.46 -11.11
CA LYS A 7 -8.74 8.54 -10.14
C LYS A 7 -9.63 7.34 -9.85
N ILE A 8 -8.97 6.21 -9.58
CA ILE A 8 -9.57 4.97 -9.08
C ILE A 8 -9.06 4.72 -7.68
N ILE A 9 -9.92 4.28 -6.78
CA ILE A 9 -9.53 3.95 -5.41
C ILE A 9 -9.16 2.47 -5.34
N ARG A 10 -7.97 2.18 -4.80
CA ARG A 10 -7.49 0.82 -4.51
C ARG A 10 -6.90 0.77 -3.10
N HIS A 11 -6.86 -0.41 -2.52
CA HIS A 11 -6.11 -0.67 -1.29
C HIS A 11 -4.69 -1.05 -1.66
N LEU A 12 -3.72 -0.26 -1.22
CA LEU A 12 -2.32 -0.52 -1.47
C LEU A 12 -1.58 -0.92 -0.20
N ALA A 13 -0.72 -1.92 -0.33
CA ALA A 13 0.38 -2.18 0.59
C ALA A 13 1.67 -1.73 -0.09
N ILE A 14 2.42 -0.84 0.56
CA ILE A 14 3.69 -0.31 0.08
C ILE A 14 4.76 -0.69 1.08
N SER A 15 5.80 -1.36 0.63
CA SER A 15 6.97 -1.68 1.44
C SER A 15 8.23 -1.13 0.80
N VAL A 16 9.07 -0.51 1.60
CA VAL A 16 10.39 -0.02 1.20
C VAL A 16 11.43 -0.62 2.11
N CYS A 17 12.50 -1.13 1.51
CA CYS A 17 13.68 -1.62 2.21
C CYS A 17 14.90 -0.87 1.68
N LYS A 18 15.61 -0.18 2.56
CA LYS A 18 16.80 0.61 2.22
C LYS A 18 17.71 0.73 3.43
N ASP A 19 19.02 0.55 3.23
CA ASP A 19 20.05 0.76 4.25
C ASP A 19 19.74 0.03 5.57
N GLU A 20 19.39 -1.27 5.49
CA GLU A 20 18.98 -2.11 6.64
C GLU A 20 17.76 -1.60 7.40
N LYS A 21 17.00 -0.70 6.80
CA LYS A 21 15.74 -0.19 7.31
C LYS A 21 14.59 -0.67 6.46
N VAL A 22 13.45 -0.87 7.10
CA VAL A 22 12.21 -1.28 6.43
C VAL A 22 11.05 -0.43 6.92
N CYS A 23 10.16 -0.11 6.01
CA CYS A 23 8.87 0.50 6.32
C CYS A 23 7.79 -0.17 5.49
N THR A 24 6.63 -0.33 6.07
CA THR A 24 5.44 -0.82 5.36
C THR A 24 4.23 0.01 5.75
N ILE A 25 3.43 0.38 4.76
CA ILE A 25 2.18 1.07 4.94
C ILE A 25 1.07 0.38 4.15
N ILE A 26 -0.11 0.31 4.73
CA ILE A 26 -1.32 -0.17 4.06
C ILE A 26 -2.37 0.93 4.18
N ALA A 27 -2.85 1.40 3.03
CA ALA A 27 -3.82 2.49 2.98
C ALA A 27 -4.69 2.44 1.72
N PRO A 28 -5.90 3.02 1.75
CA PRO A 28 -6.59 3.39 0.53
C PRO A 28 -5.73 4.36 -0.29
N ALA A 29 -5.73 4.22 -1.60
CA ALA A 29 -4.98 5.09 -2.49
C ALA A 29 -5.83 5.50 -3.69
N PHE A 30 -5.75 6.77 -4.05
CA PHE A 30 -6.29 7.33 -5.28
C PHE A 30 -5.21 7.21 -6.35
N LEU A 31 -5.42 6.35 -7.33
CA LEU A 31 -4.48 6.06 -8.41
C LEU A 31 -4.98 6.63 -9.72
N ASP A 32 -4.08 7.10 -10.58
CA ASP A 32 -4.42 7.50 -11.93
C ASP A 32 -5.03 6.34 -12.72
N ASN A 33 -6.16 6.61 -13.36
CA ASN A 33 -6.78 5.65 -14.27
C ASN A 33 -5.81 5.34 -15.42
N GLY A 34 -5.61 4.05 -15.71
CA GLY A 34 -4.65 3.60 -16.71
C GLY A 34 -3.33 3.09 -16.13
N THR A 35 -3.04 3.33 -14.85
CA THR A 35 -1.88 2.69 -14.21
C THR A 35 -2.12 1.20 -13.97
N PHE A 36 -1.05 0.40 -13.95
CA PHE A 36 -1.12 -1.05 -13.80
C PHE A 36 -1.93 -1.46 -12.55
N LEU A 37 -1.62 -0.89 -11.38
CA LEU A 37 -2.31 -1.22 -10.13
C LEU A 37 -3.75 -0.69 -10.07
N ALA A 38 -4.09 0.39 -10.79
CA ALA A 38 -5.44 0.92 -10.84
C ALA A 38 -6.42 -0.02 -11.56
N ASN A 39 -5.93 -0.80 -12.51
CA ASN A 39 -6.73 -1.68 -13.38
C ASN A 39 -6.84 -3.14 -12.88
N VAL A 40 -6.45 -3.39 -11.64
CA VAL A 40 -6.63 -4.70 -10.99
C VAL A 40 -8.08 -4.85 -10.53
N GLU A 41 -8.79 -5.82 -11.08
CA GLU A 41 -10.22 -6.02 -10.83
C GLU A 41 -10.55 -7.43 -10.35
N ASN A 42 -11.76 -7.59 -9.84
CA ASN A 42 -12.33 -8.87 -9.39
C ASN A 42 -11.46 -9.54 -8.31
N ASN A 43 -11.13 -10.82 -8.52
CA ASN A 43 -10.31 -11.65 -7.63
C ASN A 43 -8.81 -11.61 -7.95
N TYR A 44 -8.38 -10.67 -8.81
CA TYR A 44 -6.96 -10.51 -9.12
C TYR A 44 -6.25 -9.68 -8.06
N ASN A 45 -5.03 -10.06 -7.78
CA ASN A 45 -4.05 -9.29 -7.02
C ASN A 45 -2.90 -8.94 -7.96
N ALA A 46 -2.32 -7.76 -7.76
CA ALA A 46 -1.12 -7.36 -8.47
C ALA A 46 -0.07 -6.85 -7.50
N GLN A 47 1.18 -7.00 -7.92
CA GLN A 47 2.34 -6.47 -7.22
C GLN A 47 3.27 -5.83 -8.23
N THR A 48 3.85 -4.68 -7.87
CA THR A 48 4.99 -4.09 -8.56
C THR A 48 6.19 -4.12 -7.65
N ILE A 49 7.33 -4.49 -8.19
CA ILE A 49 8.63 -4.46 -7.51
C ILE A 49 9.51 -3.48 -8.26
N HIS A 50 10.06 -2.52 -7.52
CA HIS A 50 11.01 -1.56 -8.05
C HIS A 50 12.38 -1.85 -7.43
N ALA A 51 13.40 -2.01 -8.26
CA ALA A 51 14.75 -2.23 -7.80
C ALA A 51 15.75 -1.57 -8.74
N HIS A 52 16.93 -1.29 -8.22
CA HIS A 52 17.98 -0.61 -8.99
C HIS A 52 18.42 -1.38 -10.24
N SER A 53 18.33 -2.71 -10.21
CA SER A 53 18.80 -3.57 -11.30
C SER A 53 17.80 -3.76 -12.46
N PHE A 54 16.51 -3.44 -12.27
CA PHE A 54 15.47 -3.72 -13.28
C PHE A 54 14.29 -2.74 -13.27
N GLU A 55 14.48 -1.52 -12.88
CA GLU A 55 13.42 -0.49 -12.82
C GLU A 55 12.10 -0.99 -12.19
N THR A 56 11.26 -1.70 -12.95
CA THR A 56 9.94 -2.16 -12.50
C THR A 56 9.59 -3.53 -13.05
N LEU A 57 9.22 -4.46 -12.16
CA LEU A 57 8.56 -5.71 -12.50
C LEU A 57 7.11 -5.69 -11.99
N GLY A 58 6.18 -6.16 -12.81
CA GLY A 58 4.77 -6.32 -12.45
C GLY A 58 4.34 -7.78 -12.47
N TYR A 59 3.61 -8.19 -11.45
CA TYR A 59 2.97 -9.49 -11.35
C TYR A 59 1.47 -9.31 -11.20
N LEU A 60 0.71 -10.12 -11.91
CA LEU A 60 -0.75 -10.17 -11.84
C LEU A 60 -1.18 -11.62 -11.73
N GLY A 61 -2.03 -11.95 -10.80
CA GLY A 61 -2.56 -13.29 -10.62
C GLY A 61 -3.85 -13.32 -9.81
N GLN A 62 -4.55 -14.43 -9.87
CA GLN A 62 -5.73 -14.64 -9.05
C GLN A 62 -5.31 -14.83 -7.58
N GLY A 63 -5.69 -13.90 -6.72
CA GLY A 63 -5.41 -13.93 -5.28
C GLY A 63 -6.51 -14.63 -4.46
N ALA A 64 -7.64 -14.94 -5.08
CA ALA A 64 -8.78 -15.60 -4.46
C ALA A 64 -9.56 -16.42 -5.50
N GLY A 65 -10.45 -17.27 -5.02
CA GLY A 65 -11.28 -18.12 -5.85
C GLY A 65 -11.09 -19.60 -5.53
N GLN A 66 -12.13 -20.40 -5.82
CA GLN A 66 -12.19 -21.80 -5.45
C GLN A 66 -11.00 -22.61 -6.01
N LEU A 67 -10.70 -22.46 -7.29
CA LEU A 67 -9.62 -23.21 -7.93
C LEU A 67 -8.23 -22.75 -7.49
N ALA A 68 -8.01 -21.45 -7.38
CA ALA A 68 -6.73 -20.89 -6.92
C ALA A 68 -6.41 -21.34 -5.48
N THR A 69 -7.42 -21.33 -4.60
CA THR A 69 -7.27 -21.82 -3.22
C THR A 69 -7.02 -23.32 -3.17
N ALA A 70 -7.76 -24.10 -3.95
CA ALA A 70 -7.57 -25.55 -4.02
C ALA A 70 -6.17 -25.91 -4.53
N GLN A 71 -5.67 -25.21 -5.55
CA GLN A 71 -4.30 -25.41 -6.05
C GLN A 71 -3.24 -25.11 -4.98
N ALA A 72 -3.38 -24.03 -4.24
CA ALA A 72 -2.45 -23.69 -3.16
C ALA A 72 -2.46 -24.75 -2.04
N MET A 73 -3.63 -25.24 -1.67
CA MET A 73 -3.76 -26.31 -0.67
C MET A 73 -3.12 -27.62 -1.16
N MET A 74 -3.37 -28.01 -2.42
CA MET A 74 -2.74 -29.18 -3.03
C MET A 74 -1.21 -29.06 -3.06
N GLN A 75 -0.69 -27.90 -3.46
CA GLN A 75 0.76 -27.67 -3.46
C GLN A 75 1.35 -27.80 -2.06
N ASN A 76 0.71 -27.21 -1.04
CA ASN A 76 1.17 -27.35 0.35
C ASN A 76 1.15 -28.81 0.83
N ALA A 77 0.15 -29.59 0.45
CA ALA A 77 0.08 -31.01 0.77
C ALA A 77 1.23 -31.79 0.11
N ILE A 78 1.51 -31.53 -1.16
CA ILE A 78 2.64 -32.15 -1.89
C ILE A 78 3.97 -31.77 -1.24
N ASP A 79 4.20 -30.49 -0.97
CA ASP A 79 5.43 -29.98 -0.35
C ASP A 79 5.66 -30.65 1.03
N THR A 80 4.58 -30.87 1.80
CA THR A 80 4.64 -31.59 3.08
C THR A 80 5.01 -33.06 2.92
N LEU A 81 4.39 -33.74 1.96
CA LEU A 81 4.68 -35.17 1.68
C LEU A 81 6.12 -35.38 1.17
N GLU A 82 6.63 -34.44 0.41
CA GLU A 82 7.99 -34.44 -0.11
C GLU A 82 9.05 -33.90 0.87
N ASN A 83 8.65 -33.59 2.10
CA ASN A 83 9.50 -32.93 3.12
C ASN A 83 10.25 -31.69 2.61
N LYS A 84 9.61 -30.92 1.72
CA LYS A 84 10.15 -29.66 1.23
C LYS A 84 9.93 -28.58 2.26
N GLU A 85 10.82 -28.49 3.25
CA GLU A 85 10.82 -27.37 4.16
C GLU A 85 11.28 -26.10 3.44
N ARG A 86 10.39 -25.10 3.40
CA ARG A 86 10.76 -23.76 2.94
C ARG A 86 11.33 -22.98 4.12
N THR A 87 12.61 -23.19 4.40
CA THR A 87 13.29 -22.40 5.43
C THR A 87 13.61 -21.01 4.87
N ILE A 88 12.98 -19.98 5.39
CA ILE A 88 13.38 -18.59 5.12
C ILE A 88 14.51 -18.26 6.10
N ILE A 89 15.73 -18.19 5.59
CA ILE A 89 16.86 -17.76 6.38
C ILE A 89 16.93 -16.23 6.29
N LEU A 90 16.58 -15.55 7.38
CA LEU A 90 16.82 -14.11 7.51
C LEU A 90 18.28 -13.91 7.94
N THR A 91 19.09 -13.46 7.01
CA THR A 91 20.53 -13.24 7.24
C THR A 91 20.83 -11.84 7.78
N ASN A 92 19.90 -10.90 7.63
CA ASN A 92 20.07 -9.51 8.02
C ASN A 92 19.04 -9.11 9.09
N THR A 93 19.47 -8.24 9.98
CA THR A 93 18.58 -7.59 10.94
C THR A 93 18.16 -6.24 10.37
N TYR A 94 16.84 -6.06 10.21
CA TYR A 94 16.28 -4.80 9.72
C TYR A 94 15.66 -4.02 10.89
N THR A 95 15.83 -2.71 10.85
CA THR A 95 15.19 -1.78 11.79
C THR A 95 13.97 -1.13 11.12
N TYR A 96 12.86 -1.08 11.81
CA TYR A 96 11.67 -0.38 11.31
C TYR A 96 11.85 1.13 11.41
N ASP A 97 11.63 1.84 10.29
CA ASP A 97 11.74 3.30 10.22
C ASP A 97 10.51 3.87 9.50
N GLU A 98 9.57 4.41 10.26
CA GLU A 98 8.31 4.96 9.76
C GLU A 98 8.48 6.19 8.86
N THR A 99 9.66 6.79 8.81
CA THR A 99 9.96 7.97 7.98
C THR A 99 10.46 7.63 6.58
N LEU A 100 10.69 6.33 6.31
CA LEU A 100 11.29 5.86 5.06
C LEU A 100 10.35 6.01 3.85
N ILE A 101 9.04 5.90 4.05
CA ILE A 101 8.02 6.08 3.01
C ILE A 101 7.44 7.49 3.14
N LYS A 102 7.58 8.28 2.07
CA LYS A 102 6.93 9.59 1.95
C LYS A 102 5.92 9.55 0.81
N GLU A 103 4.69 9.94 1.11
CA GLU A 103 3.58 9.95 0.16
C GLU A 103 2.86 11.29 0.16
N ASN A 104 2.09 11.53 -0.88
CA ASN A 104 1.10 12.59 -0.86
C ASN A 104 -0.18 12.04 -0.26
N TRP A 105 -0.78 12.79 0.62
CA TRP A 105 -1.97 12.38 1.37
C TRP A 105 -3.15 13.26 1.05
N ILE A 106 -4.31 12.65 1.00
CA ILE A 106 -5.59 13.33 1.04
C ILE A 106 -6.33 12.91 2.31
N ILE A 107 -6.79 13.90 3.06
CA ILE A 107 -7.51 13.72 4.30
C ILE A 107 -8.89 14.35 4.15
N ARG A 108 -9.92 13.64 4.54
CA ARG A 108 -11.25 14.20 4.74
C ARG A 108 -11.55 14.21 6.22
N SER A 109 -11.81 15.39 6.77
CA SER A 109 -12.20 15.59 8.16
C SER A 109 -13.35 16.58 8.25
N ASN A 110 -14.29 16.31 9.14
CA ASN A 110 -15.36 17.24 9.47
C ASN A 110 -14.95 18.24 10.59
N LYS A 111 -13.76 18.04 11.15
CA LYS A 111 -13.16 18.94 12.14
C LYS A 111 -12.07 19.77 11.49
N GLU A 112 -11.83 20.95 12.02
CA GLU A 112 -10.66 21.75 11.66
C GLU A 112 -9.39 21.05 12.17
N LEU A 113 -8.46 20.77 11.27
CA LEU A 113 -7.20 20.11 11.60
C LEU A 113 -6.08 21.15 11.72
N THR A 114 -5.31 21.06 12.80
CA THR A 114 -4.10 21.86 13.01
C THR A 114 -2.89 21.10 12.46
N ILE A 115 -2.74 21.13 11.14
CA ILE A 115 -1.67 20.46 10.37
C ILE A 115 -1.18 21.38 9.25
N ASN A 116 0.05 21.18 8.80
CA ASN A 116 0.52 21.82 7.58
C ASN A 116 -0.07 21.10 6.38
N TYR A 117 -0.70 21.83 5.48
CA TYR A 117 -1.29 21.29 4.24
C TYR A 117 -0.91 22.18 3.05
N THR A 118 -0.85 21.56 1.86
CA THR A 118 -0.56 22.27 0.61
C THR A 118 -1.83 22.91 0.05
N LYS A 119 -2.97 22.23 0.20
CA LYS A 119 -4.28 22.67 -0.29
C LYS A 119 -5.37 22.25 0.67
N LYS A 120 -6.39 23.10 0.83
CA LYS A 120 -7.66 22.78 1.52
C LYS A 120 -8.84 23.14 0.61
N ASP A 121 -9.83 22.28 0.58
CA ASP A 121 -11.09 22.50 -0.13
C ASP A 121 -12.23 21.85 0.67
N GLY A 122 -13.04 22.71 1.30
CA GLY A 122 -14.06 22.29 2.24
C GLY A 122 -13.49 21.42 3.37
N SER A 123 -13.94 20.18 3.47
CA SER A 123 -13.48 19.20 4.47
C SER A 123 -12.24 18.39 4.02
N TYR A 124 -11.67 18.69 2.85
CA TYR A 124 -10.54 17.98 2.30
C TYR A 124 -9.24 18.76 2.47
N TYR A 125 -8.16 18.05 2.85
CA TYR A 125 -6.81 18.56 3.01
C TYR A 125 -5.86 17.73 2.18
N TRP A 126 -4.93 18.36 1.46
CA TRP A 126 -3.83 17.71 0.73
C TRP A 126 -2.51 18.03 1.41
N ILE A 127 -1.72 17.00 1.61
CA ILE A 127 -0.38 17.09 2.21
C ILE A 127 0.58 16.36 1.30
N GLU A 128 1.68 16.99 0.95
CA GLU A 128 2.67 16.43 0.04
C GLU A 128 3.90 15.93 0.80
N GLN A 129 4.47 14.82 0.31
CA GLN A 129 5.74 14.26 0.72
C GLN A 129 5.91 14.09 2.24
N MET A 130 4.84 13.65 2.91
CA MET A 130 4.87 13.36 4.34
C MET A 130 4.92 11.85 4.59
N ASP A 131 5.67 11.48 5.62
CA ASP A 131 5.70 10.11 6.11
C ASP A 131 4.43 9.75 6.90
N GLN A 132 4.32 8.48 7.28
CA GLN A 132 3.10 7.97 7.93
C GLN A 132 2.87 8.52 9.36
N THR A 133 3.83 9.21 9.97
CA THR A 133 3.64 9.82 11.31
C THR A 133 2.51 10.85 11.32
N ILE A 134 2.21 11.45 10.15
CA ILE A 134 1.09 12.38 9.99
C ILE A 134 -0.25 11.74 10.33
N ILE A 135 -0.41 10.42 10.06
CA ILE A 135 -1.64 9.68 10.34
C ILE A 135 -1.98 9.73 11.82
N GLN A 136 -0.99 9.50 12.68
CA GLN A 136 -1.18 9.55 14.14
C GLN A 136 -1.56 10.97 14.60
N LYS A 137 -0.94 12.01 14.01
CA LYS A 137 -1.26 13.41 14.33
C LYS A 137 -2.70 13.76 13.96
N ILE A 138 -3.17 13.28 12.81
CA ILE A 138 -4.54 13.50 12.35
C ILE A 138 -5.52 12.73 13.24
N LYS A 139 -5.27 11.45 13.51
CA LYS A 139 -6.15 10.60 14.30
C LYS A 139 -6.30 11.07 15.76
N LYS A 140 -5.31 11.77 16.30
CA LYS A 140 -5.43 12.42 17.62
C LYS A 140 -6.42 13.61 17.60
N GLN A 141 -6.58 14.29 16.46
CA GLN A 141 -7.48 15.44 16.31
C GLN A 141 -8.89 15.00 15.86
N ASP A 142 -8.94 14.04 14.96
CA ASP A 142 -10.19 13.46 14.44
C ASP A 142 -10.02 11.95 14.18
N THR A 143 -10.59 11.13 15.06
CA THR A 143 -10.59 9.68 14.95
C THR A 143 -11.31 9.18 13.70
N ASP A 144 -12.30 9.93 13.23
CA ASP A 144 -13.18 9.57 12.10
C ASP A 144 -12.64 10.09 10.76
N ALA A 145 -11.52 10.84 10.78
CA ALA A 145 -10.91 11.32 9.55
C ALA A 145 -10.60 10.17 8.60
N MET A 146 -11.03 10.30 7.35
CA MET A 146 -10.58 9.41 6.27
C MET A 146 -9.21 9.88 5.80
N ILE A 147 -8.26 8.96 5.68
CA ILE A 147 -6.90 9.24 5.22
C ILE A 147 -6.59 8.29 4.06
N ALA A 148 -6.09 8.82 2.97
CA ALA A 148 -5.73 8.04 1.79
C ALA A 148 -4.48 8.62 1.11
N ILE A 149 -3.77 7.77 0.38
CA ILE A 149 -2.66 8.17 -0.47
C ILE A 149 -3.22 8.82 -1.74
N TRP A 150 -2.54 9.85 -2.23
CA TRP A 150 -2.90 10.55 -3.46
C TRP A 150 -1.77 10.43 -4.49
N ARG A 151 -1.93 9.58 -5.47
CA ARG A 151 -0.97 9.33 -6.57
C ARG A 151 -1.56 9.59 -7.93
#